data_a264b515b68c440b1c52515270465603
#
_entry.id   a264b515b68c440b1c52515270465603
#
_cell.length_a   1.000
_cell.length_b   1.000
_cell.length_c   1.000
_cell.angle_alpha   90.00
_cell.angle_beta   90.00
_cell.angle_gamma   90.00
#
_symmetry.space_group_name_H-M   'P 1'
#
loop_
_entity.id
_entity.type
_entity.pdbx_description
1 polymer ?
#
loop_
_entity_poly.entity_id
_entity_poly.type
_entity_poly.pdbx_seq_one_letter_code
_entity_poly.pdbx_strand_id
1 'polypeptide(L)'
;MKLPAILAAFAWIAVTVEATVHFKEQFLDADGWQSRWAESKHKSDYGQWKLTAGKFYGDAEADKGLQTSQDAHFYALSARFEPFSNEGKPLVIQFTIKHEQKIDCGGGYVKIFPSDLDQSNMHGDSQYYIMFGPDICGYSTKKVHVIFNYKGQNHLVKKDIKCKDDELTHMYTLILNPDQTYEVRINNEKVESGSLEDDWDMLPAKKIKDPDSKKPSDWDDRAKIDDPNDTKSEEWDKPETIPDPDATKPDDWDVDMDGEWEPPVITNPEYKGEWKPNQIDNPDYKGAWVHPEIDNPEYTQDAAMYKFDNIGVLGLDLWQVKSGTIFDNLLITDNVKEAEEFGKETWGATMGPEKKMKEEQEDMERKLREEEEDKSKKTDTDGDAEDEEEEDDEEEEEEEEEEEEEEEEGEHNEETDEDARTEGEDSDAKKRDEL
;
A
#
# COMPACT_ATOMS: atom_id res chain seq x y z
N MET A 1 -49.94 -54.56 -37.29
CA MET A 1 -48.56 -54.05 -37.45
C MET A 1 -48.24 -53.25 -36.19
N LYS A 2 -47.35 -53.75 -35.34
CA LYS A 2 -46.85 -53.04 -34.12
C LYS A 2 -45.51 -52.46 -34.47
N LEU A 3 -45.36 -51.13 -34.44
CA LEU A 3 -44.05 -50.46 -34.51
C LEU A 3 -43.28 -50.62 -33.19
N PRO A 4 -41.98 -50.93 -33.22
CA PRO A 4 -41.17 -50.88 -32.02
C PRO A 4 -40.75 -49.47 -31.72
N ALA A 5 -40.95 -49.00 -30.49
CA ALA A 5 -40.38 -47.73 -30.01
C ALA A 5 -38.89 -47.93 -29.72
N ILE A 6 -38.04 -47.22 -30.47
CA ILE A 6 -36.61 -47.16 -30.21
C ILE A 6 -36.40 -46.07 -29.13
N LEU A 7 -36.07 -46.53 -27.91
CA LEU A 7 -35.57 -45.68 -26.84
C LEU A 7 -34.10 -45.34 -27.12
N ALA A 8 -33.80 -44.14 -27.57
CA ALA A 8 -32.46 -43.63 -27.63
C ALA A 8 -32.02 -43.17 -26.23
N ALA A 9 -31.18 -43.95 -25.59
CA ALA A 9 -30.51 -43.58 -24.35
C ALA A 9 -29.39 -42.58 -24.67
N PHE A 10 -29.59 -41.30 -24.34
CA PHE A 10 -28.53 -40.33 -24.33
C PHE A 10 -27.68 -40.58 -23.07
N ALA A 11 -26.50 -41.16 -23.26
CA ALA A 11 -25.47 -41.20 -22.24
C ALA A 11 -24.86 -39.80 -22.12
N TRP A 12 -25.14 -39.11 -21.05
CA TRP A 12 -24.39 -37.92 -20.65
C TRP A 12 -23.01 -38.38 -20.18
N ILE A 13 -21.99 -38.15 -20.99
CA ILE A 13 -20.60 -38.28 -20.54
C ILE A 13 -20.35 -37.02 -19.72
N ALA A 14 -20.41 -37.13 -18.40
CA ALA A 14 -19.88 -36.14 -17.52
C ALA A 14 -18.36 -36.15 -17.71
N VAL A 15 -17.83 -35.20 -18.46
CA VAL A 15 -16.39 -34.91 -18.47
C VAL A 15 -16.09 -34.27 -17.10
N THR A 16 -15.59 -35.08 -16.18
CA THR A 16 -14.98 -34.57 -14.97
C THR A 16 -13.68 -33.87 -15.41
N VAL A 17 -13.69 -32.56 -15.46
CA VAL A 17 -12.45 -31.76 -15.55
C VAL A 17 -11.76 -31.96 -14.21
N GLU A 18 -10.72 -32.78 -14.21
CA GLU A 18 -9.89 -32.98 -13.03
C GLU A 18 -9.15 -31.68 -12.74
N ALA A 19 -9.21 -31.21 -11.49
CA ALA A 19 -8.50 -30.00 -11.04
C ALA A 19 -7.00 -30.18 -11.23
N THR A 20 -6.32 -29.21 -11.84
CA THR A 20 -4.87 -29.26 -11.99
C THR A 20 -4.24 -28.33 -10.96
N VAL A 21 -3.50 -28.91 -10.00
CA VAL A 21 -2.61 -28.17 -9.11
C VAL A 21 -1.27 -28.04 -9.82
N HIS A 22 -0.89 -26.80 -10.15
CA HIS A 22 0.37 -26.50 -10.83
C HIS A 22 1.52 -26.30 -9.87
N PHE A 23 1.24 -25.72 -8.70
CA PHE A 23 2.21 -25.53 -7.61
C PHE A 23 1.50 -25.60 -6.26
N LYS A 24 2.14 -26.27 -5.28
CA LYS A 24 1.68 -26.33 -3.89
C LYS A 24 2.87 -26.43 -2.97
N GLU A 25 2.94 -25.58 -1.95
CA GLU A 25 3.98 -25.56 -0.93
C GLU A 25 3.38 -25.27 0.45
N GLN A 26 3.74 -26.12 1.43
CA GLN A 26 3.27 -26.03 2.83
C GLN A 26 4.44 -26.19 3.82
N PHE A 27 5.66 -26.32 3.35
CA PHE A 27 6.88 -26.43 4.16
C PHE A 27 6.86 -27.52 5.25
N LEU A 28 6.12 -28.63 5.03
CA LEU A 28 5.91 -29.69 6.03
C LEU A 28 7.11 -30.67 6.15
N ASP A 29 8.14 -30.53 5.33
CA ASP A 29 9.30 -31.43 5.24
C ASP A 29 10.59 -30.84 5.84
N ALA A 30 10.45 -29.98 6.83
CA ALA A 30 11.56 -29.31 7.50
C ALA A 30 12.51 -28.63 6.50
N ASP A 31 13.79 -29.04 6.41
CA ASP A 31 14.78 -28.40 5.54
C ASP A 31 14.65 -28.77 4.05
N GLY A 32 13.70 -29.64 3.68
CA GLY A 32 13.50 -30.07 2.30
C GLY A 32 13.14 -28.93 1.33
N TRP A 33 12.53 -27.86 1.82
CA TRP A 33 12.21 -26.67 1.05
C TRP A 33 13.44 -26.04 0.36
N GLN A 34 14.62 -26.08 0.98
CA GLN A 34 15.87 -25.51 0.43
C GLN A 34 16.27 -26.13 -0.92
N SER A 35 15.82 -27.35 -1.20
CA SER A 35 16.06 -28.01 -2.50
C SER A 35 15.11 -27.53 -3.60
N ARG A 36 13.97 -26.98 -3.26
CA ARG A 36 12.91 -26.51 -4.18
C ARG A 36 12.95 -25.01 -4.42
N TRP A 37 13.48 -24.25 -3.46
CA TRP A 37 13.55 -22.81 -3.51
C TRP A 37 14.99 -22.35 -3.75
N ALA A 38 15.15 -21.40 -4.67
CA ALA A 38 16.45 -20.83 -5.03
C ALA A 38 16.53 -19.38 -4.52
N GLU A 39 17.57 -19.10 -3.73
CA GLU A 39 17.92 -17.75 -3.34
C GLU A 39 18.55 -16.99 -4.51
N SER A 40 18.16 -15.72 -4.70
CA SER A 40 18.83 -14.85 -5.65
C SER A 40 20.21 -14.46 -5.14
N LYS A 41 21.12 -14.30 -6.09
CA LYS A 41 22.51 -13.83 -5.86
C LYS A 41 22.76 -12.45 -6.49
N HIS A 42 21.70 -11.77 -6.92
CA HIS A 42 21.79 -10.46 -7.56
C HIS A 42 22.42 -9.42 -6.62
N LYS A 43 22.05 -9.48 -5.32
CA LYS A 43 22.70 -8.70 -4.24
C LYS A 43 23.39 -9.64 -3.27
N SER A 44 24.48 -9.17 -2.65
CA SER A 44 25.21 -9.94 -1.63
C SER A 44 24.59 -9.82 -0.23
N ASP A 45 23.68 -8.88 -0.03
CA ASP A 45 23.08 -8.48 1.23
C ASP A 45 21.57 -8.77 1.31
N TYR A 46 21.09 -9.77 0.57
CA TYR A 46 19.71 -10.25 0.76
C TYR A 46 19.52 -10.83 2.16
N GLY A 47 18.36 -10.53 2.76
CA GLY A 47 17.98 -11.06 4.07
C GLY A 47 17.78 -12.58 4.04
N GLN A 48 18.02 -13.20 5.18
CA GLN A 48 17.93 -14.64 5.35
C GLN A 48 16.50 -15.07 5.70
N TRP A 49 16.14 -16.26 5.22
CA TRP A 49 14.88 -16.91 5.52
C TRP A 49 15.06 -17.95 6.62
N LYS A 50 14.07 -18.10 7.49
CA LYS A 50 13.98 -19.19 8.44
C LYS A 50 12.62 -19.85 8.40
N LEU A 51 12.58 -21.16 8.64
CA LEU A 51 11.34 -21.93 8.74
C LEU A 51 10.83 -21.89 10.19
N THR A 52 9.61 -21.38 10.42
CA THR A 52 9.03 -21.26 11.76
C THR A 52 7.51 -21.06 11.69
N ALA A 53 6.78 -21.49 12.71
CA ALA A 53 5.39 -21.16 12.93
C ALA A 53 5.19 -19.77 13.59
N GLY A 54 6.30 -19.13 14.03
CA GLY A 54 6.28 -17.84 14.71
C GLY A 54 6.05 -17.96 16.21
N LYS A 55 5.63 -16.84 16.81
CA LYS A 55 5.44 -16.72 18.28
C LYS A 55 4.09 -17.30 18.73
N PHE A 56 3.09 -17.25 17.89
CA PHE A 56 1.75 -17.81 18.11
C PHE A 56 1.26 -18.49 16.82
N TYR A 57 0.56 -19.58 16.96
CA TYR A 57 0.14 -20.45 15.86
C TYR A 57 -1.07 -21.31 16.29
N GLY A 58 -1.74 -21.91 15.33
CA GLY A 58 -2.78 -22.91 15.57
C GLY A 58 -2.21 -24.31 15.76
N ASP A 59 -1.20 -24.67 14.94
CA ASP A 59 -0.48 -25.92 14.99
C ASP A 59 1.01 -25.67 14.70
N ALA A 60 1.88 -26.12 15.62
CA ALA A 60 3.33 -25.86 15.56
C ALA A 60 4.04 -26.45 14.34
N GLU A 61 3.50 -27.51 13.75
CA GLU A 61 4.07 -28.16 12.57
C GLU A 61 3.38 -27.71 11.28
N ALA A 62 2.03 -27.59 11.29
CA ALA A 62 1.25 -27.27 10.12
C ALA A 62 1.33 -25.77 9.73
N ASP A 63 1.60 -24.87 10.68
CA ASP A 63 1.70 -23.42 10.45
C ASP A 63 3.15 -22.95 10.24
N LYS A 64 4.10 -23.87 10.00
CA LYS A 64 5.46 -23.49 9.64
C LYS A 64 5.49 -22.89 8.24
N GLY A 65 6.03 -21.69 8.14
CA GLY A 65 6.25 -21.01 6.88
C GLY A 65 7.62 -20.33 6.82
N LEU A 66 7.94 -19.76 5.68
CA LEU A 66 9.17 -19.00 5.49
C LEU A 66 9.04 -17.60 6.07
N GLN A 67 9.83 -17.33 7.11
CA GLN A 67 9.87 -16.04 7.79
C GLN A 67 11.08 -15.22 7.36
N THR A 68 10.88 -13.93 7.07
CA THR A 68 11.93 -12.93 6.98
C THR A 68 12.57 -12.72 8.35
N SER A 69 13.92 -12.70 8.44
CA SER A 69 14.60 -12.78 9.75
C SER A 69 15.55 -11.63 10.06
N GLN A 70 15.73 -10.66 9.17
CA GLN A 70 16.65 -9.53 9.32
C GLN A 70 15.94 -8.23 8.94
N ASP A 71 16.06 -7.22 9.78
CA ASP A 71 15.45 -5.91 9.54
C ASP A 71 16.19 -5.13 8.45
N ALA A 72 15.48 -4.22 7.78
CA ALA A 72 16.01 -3.34 6.74
C ALA A 72 16.73 -4.07 5.60
N HIS A 73 16.18 -5.21 5.14
CA HIS A 73 16.73 -6.00 4.04
C HIS A 73 15.76 -6.20 2.88
N PHE A 74 16.33 -6.35 1.69
CA PHE A 74 15.64 -6.96 0.57
C PHE A 74 15.68 -8.48 0.72
N TYR A 75 14.65 -9.14 0.22
CA TYR A 75 14.52 -10.60 0.21
C TYR A 75 14.18 -11.05 -1.19
N ALA A 76 14.87 -12.06 -1.69
CA ALA A 76 14.62 -12.60 -3.03
C ALA A 76 14.78 -14.13 -3.04
N LEU A 77 13.66 -14.84 -3.11
CA LEU A 77 13.59 -16.29 -3.08
C LEU A 77 12.53 -16.79 -4.08
N SER A 78 12.78 -17.86 -4.81
CA SER A 78 11.85 -18.33 -5.83
C SER A 78 11.82 -19.84 -5.97
N ALA A 79 10.66 -20.39 -6.31
CA ALA A 79 10.47 -21.81 -6.63
C ALA A 79 10.02 -22.00 -8.08
N ARG A 80 10.62 -22.97 -8.77
CA ARG A 80 10.28 -23.35 -10.15
C ARG A 80 9.40 -24.58 -10.15
N PHE A 81 8.43 -24.60 -11.05
CA PHE A 81 7.52 -25.72 -11.28
C PHE A 81 7.34 -25.98 -12.77
N GLU A 82 6.62 -27.04 -13.13
CA GLU A 82 6.35 -27.40 -14.51
C GLU A 82 5.60 -26.28 -15.23
N PRO A 83 6.13 -25.75 -16.34
CA PRO A 83 5.51 -24.64 -17.06
C PRO A 83 4.12 -24.95 -17.59
N PHE A 84 3.21 -23.99 -17.50
CA PHE A 84 1.86 -24.11 -18.04
C PHE A 84 1.34 -22.79 -18.61
N SER A 85 0.24 -22.87 -19.35
CA SER A 85 -0.56 -21.72 -19.79
C SER A 85 -1.94 -21.77 -19.15
N ASN A 86 -2.48 -20.61 -18.78
CA ASN A 86 -3.86 -20.50 -18.31
C ASN A 86 -4.86 -20.23 -19.45
N GLU A 87 -4.49 -20.47 -20.72
CA GLU A 87 -5.39 -20.28 -21.85
C GLU A 87 -6.65 -21.13 -21.71
N GLY A 88 -7.82 -20.47 -21.73
CA GLY A 88 -9.13 -21.11 -21.61
C GLY A 88 -9.49 -21.66 -20.25
N LYS A 89 -8.66 -21.42 -19.22
CA LYS A 89 -8.85 -21.88 -17.86
C LYS A 89 -8.72 -20.75 -16.83
N PRO A 90 -9.37 -20.84 -15.67
CA PRO A 90 -9.08 -19.95 -14.55
C PRO A 90 -7.62 -20.12 -14.12
N LEU A 91 -7.04 -19.04 -13.59
CA LEU A 91 -5.80 -19.04 -12.83
C LEU A 91 -6.10 -18.61 -11.41
N VAL A 92 -5.83 -19.48 -10.45
CA VAL A 92 -6.00 -19.18 -9.02
C VAL A 92 -4.63 -19.16 -8.35
N ILE A 93 -4.32 -18.07 -7.68
CA ILE A 93 -3.10 -17.87 -6.88
C ILE A 93 -3.56 -17.63 -5.45
N GLN A 94 -3.14 -18.47 -4.52
CA GLN A 94 -3.51 -18.40 -3.11
C GLN A 94 -2.29 -18.63 -2.23
N PHE A 95 -2.22 -17.92 -1.11
CA PHE A 95 -1.21 -18.11 -0.08
C PHE A 95 -1.69 -17.55 1.26
N THR A 96 -1.07 -17.97 2.34
CA THR A 96 -1.23 -17.36 3.66
C THR A 96 -0.03 -16.52 4.02
N ILE A 97 -0.31 -15.43 4.76
CA ILE A 97 0.72 -14.53 5.25
C ILE A 97 0.38 -14.05 6.67
N LYS A 98 1.41 -13.94 7.51
CA LYS A 98 1.33 -13.41 8.87
C LYS A 98 2.38 -12.34 9.08
N HIS A 99 1.96 -11.16 9.53
CA HIS A 99 2.85 -10.05 9.91
C HIS A 99 2.99 -9.98 11.44
N GLU A 100 3.57 -11.02 12.06
CA GLU A 100 3.64 -11.12 13.54
C GLU A 100 4.48 -10.02 14.22
N GLN A 101 5.29 -9.28 13.44
CA GLN A 101 6.11 -8.18 13.90
C GLN A 101 5.35 -6.85 14.00
N LYS A 102 4.06 -6.79 13.68
CA LYS A 102 3.31 -5.54 13.49
C LYS A 102 4.02 -4.65 12.47
N ILE A 103 3.98 -5.07 11.23
CA ILE A 103 4.73 -4.47 10.12
C ILE A 103 4.51 -2.97 9.98
N ASP A 104 5.59 -2.19 9.89
CA ASP A 104 5.55 -0.75 9.66
C ASP A 104 5.59 -0.41 8.17
N CYS A 105 6.53 -1.02 7.43
CA CYS A 105 6.68 -0.85 6.00
C CYS A 105 7.33 -2.09 5.40
N GLY A 106 6.62 -2.73 4.48
CA GLY A 106 7.13 -3.89 3.77
C GLY A 106 6.09 -4.60 2.93
N GLY A 107 6.56 -5.26 1.89
CA GLY A 107 5.74 -6.08 1.02
C GLY A 107 5.38 -7.42 1.64
N GLY A 108 4.17 -7.90 1.35
CA GLY A 108 3.68 -9.22 1.70
C GLY A 108 3.05 -9.92 0.49
N TYR A 109 3.61 -9.74 -0.68
CA TYR A 109 3.08 -10.21 -1.96
C TYR A 109 3.94 -11.29 -2.59
N VAL A 110 3.34 -12.05 -3.49
CA VAL A 110 4.02 -13.01 -4.36
C VAL A 110 4.09 -12.47 -5.78
N LYS A 111 5.11 -12.86 -6.52
CA LYS A 111 5.27 -12.59 -7.95
C LYS A 111 5.24 -13.88 -8.75
N ILE A 112 4.54 -13.88 -9.87
CA ILE A 112 4.50 -15.00 -10.82
C ILE A 112 5.31 -14.63 -12.04
N PHE A 113 6.26 -15.49 -12.39
CA PHE A 113 7.22 -15.24 -13.46
C PHE A 113 7.10 -16.25 -14.59
N PRO A 114 7.63 -15.91 -15.78
CA PRO A 114 7.83 -16.89 -16.83
C PRO A 114 8.83 -17.98 -16.42
N SER A 115 8.70 -19.16 -17.04
CA SER A 115 9.51 -20.32 -16.68
C SER A 115 11.00 -20.17 -17.00
N ASP A 116 11.38 -19.25 -17.86
CA ASP A 116 12.76 -18.96 -18.26
C ASP A 116 13.46 -17.93 -17.36
N LEU A 117 12.82 -17.49 -16.27
CA LEU A 117 13.45 -16.60 -15.29
C LEU A 117 14.79 -17.19 -14.80
N ASP A 118 15.84 -16.41 -14.83
CA ASP A 118 17.07 -16.73 -14.09
C ASP A 118 16.86 -16.46 -12.59
N GLN A 119 16.52 -17.51 -11.84
CA GLN A 119 16.27 -17.44 -10.40
C GLN A 119 17.49 -16.91 -9.62
N SER A 120 18.71 -17.17 -10.11
CA SER A 120 19.93 -16.69 -9.46
C SER A 120 20.14 -15.18 -9.58
N ASN A 121 19.46 -14.56 -10.53
CA ASN A 121 19.50 -13.13 -10.78
C ASN A 121 18.12 -12.45 -10.61
N MET A 122 17.18 -13.07 -9.91
CA MET A 122 15.87 -12.48 -9.63
C MET A 122 16.01 -11.24 -8.72
N HIS A 123 15.38 -10.14 -9.09
CA HIS A 123 15.43 -8.86 -8.38
C HIS A 123 14.21 -7.99 -8.70
N GLY A 124 14.11 -6.82 -8.08
CA GLY A 124 12.96 -5.91 -8.21
C GLY A 124 12.54 -5.59 -9.64
N ASP A 125 13.51 -5.42 -10.55
CA ASP A 125 13.27 -5.09 -11.96
C ASP A 125 13.07 -6.34 -12.86
N SER A 126 13.13 -7.55 -12.30
CA SER A 126 12.83 -8.77 -13.07
C SER A 126 11.40 -8.75 -13.56
N GLN A 127 11.21 -8.98 -14.86
CA GLN A 127 9.87 -8.96 -15.47
C GLN A 127 9.04 -10.12 -14.95
N TYR A 128 7.87 -9.80 -14.39
CA TYR A 128 6.89 -10.76 -13.90
C TYR A 128 5.57 -10.65 -14.68
N TYR A 129 4.75 -11.68 -14.61
CA TYR A 129 3.40 -11.68 -15.17
C TYR A 129 2.38 -11.07 -14.20
N ILE A 130 2.46 -11.46 -12.94
CA ILE A 130 1.50 -11.07 -11.89
C ILE A 130 2.25 -10.78 -10.60
N MET A 131 1.88 -9.69 -9.92
CA MET A 131 2.22 -9.42 -8.53
C MET A 131 0.93 -9.33 -7.73
N PHE A 132 0.83 -10.13 -6.67
CA PHE A 132 -0.39 -10.23 -5.89
C PHE A 132 -0.12 -10.37 -4.40
N GLY A 133 -0.80 -9.56 -3.58
CA GLY A 133 -0.77 -9.66 -2.13
C GLY A 133 -0.72 -8.30 -1.43
N PRO A 134 -0.71 -8.31 -0.07
CA PRO A 134 -0.70 -7.08 0.72
C PRO A 134 0.61 -6.32 0.59
N ASP A 135 0.50 -5.01 0.65
CA ASP A 135 1.59 -4.06 0.78
C ASP A 135 1.21 -3.03 1.84
N ILE A 136 2.06 -2.92 2.87
CA ILE A 136 1.83 -2.07 4.02
C ILE A 136 3.03 -1.16 4.18
N CYS A 137 2.81 0.17 4.12
CA CYS A 137 3.85 1.14 4.40
C CYS A 137 3.25 2.39 5.05
N GLY A 138 3.48 2.52 6.35
CA GLY A 138 2.94 3.59 7.17
C GLY A 138 1.41 3.58 7.24
N TYR A 139 0.84 4.76 7.44
CA TYR A 139 -0.63 4.90 7.55
C TYR A 139 -1.33 5.00 6.20
N SER A 140 -0.62 5.40 5.15
CA SER A 140 -1.20 5.71 3.83
C SER A 140 -1.29 4.50 2.90
N THR A 141 -0.42 3.51 3.05
CA THR A 141 -0.38 2.35 2.17
C THR A 141 -0.73 1.09 2.97
N LYS A 142 -1.96 0.61 2.81
CA LYS A 142 -2.46 -0.64 3.40
C LYS A 142 -3.42 -1.28 2.40
N LYS A 143 -2.87 -1.84 1.34
CA LYS A 143 -3.66 -2.33 0.21
C LYS A 143 -3.16 -3.67 -0.33
N VAL A 144 -4.02 -4.37 -1.03
CA VAL A 144 -3.66 -5.53 -1.82
C VAL A 144 -3.24 -5.05 -3.21
N HIS A 145 -1.99 -5.31 -3.58
CA HIS A 145 -1.54 -5.15 -4.96
C HIS A 145 -2.12 -6.25 -5.84
N VAL A 146 -2.66 -5.87 -6.99
CA VAL A 146 -2.96 -6.75 -8.12
C VAL A 146 -2.39 -6.06 -9.35
N ILE A 147 -1.21 -6.48 -9.76
CA ILE A 147 -0.48 -5.92 -10.89
C ILE A 147 -0.35 -6.98 -11.96
N PHE A 148 -0.73 -6.64 -13.18
CA PHE A 148 -0.55 -7.49 -14.35
C PHE A 148 0.42 -6.87 -15.33
N ASN A 149 1.34 -7.68 -15.85
CA ASN A 149 2.14 -7.28 -16.99
C ASN A 149 1.35 -7.49 -18.29
N TYR A 150 1.17 -6.43 -19.03
CA TYR A 150 0.54 -6.49 -20.35
C TYR A 150 1.43 -5.77 -21.36
N LYS A 151 1.83 -6.51 -22.39
CA LYS A 151 2.72 -5.99 -23.48
C LYS A 151 4.01 -5.36 -22.96
N GLY A 152 4.60 -5.93 -21.89
CA GLY A 152 5.85 -5.47 -21.30
C GLY A 152 5.73 -4.29 -20.32
N GLN A 153 4.51 -3.86 -20.00
CA GLN A 153 4.25 -2.82 -19.00
C GLN A 153 3.44 -3.38 -17.83
N ASN A 154 3.75 -2.92 -16.64
CA ASN A 154 3.04 -3.29 -15.43
C ASN A 154 1.87 -2.34 -15.21
N HIS A 155 0.67 -2.89 -15.07
CA HIS A 155 -0.56 -2.16 -14.83
C HIS A 155 -1.12 -2.53 -13.47
N LEU A 156 -1.30 -1.52 -12.63
CA LEU A 156 -1.87 -1.67 -11.29
C LEU A 156 -3.40 -1.57 -11.35
N VAL A 157 -4.08 -2.35 -10.52
CA VAL A 157 -5.54 -2.21 -10.34
C VAL A 157 -5.89 -0.78 -9.88
N LYS A 158 -6.94 -0.20 -10.50
CA LYS A 158 -7.43 1.15 -10.14
C LYS A 158 -8.16 1.20 -8.81
N LYS A 159 -8.71 0.05 -8.38
CA LYS A 159 -9.48 -0.06 -7.15
C LYS A 159 -8.58 -0.15 -5.93
N ASP A 160 -8.99 0.51 -4.86
CA ASP A 160 -8.33 0.40 -3.56
C ASP A 160 -8.86 -0.80 -2.79
N ILE A 161 -8.10 -1.89 -2.79
CA ILE A 161 -8.44 -3.14 -2.10
C ILE A 161 -7.69 -3.15 -0.76
N LYS A 162 -8.40 -2.94 0.34
CA LYS A 162 -7.79 -2.93 1.68
C LYS A 162 -7.29 -4.30 2.09
N CYS A 163 -6.06 -4.36 2.58
CA CYS A 163 -5.51 -5.57 3.19
C CYS A 163 -5.84 -5.64 4.70
N LYS A 164 -5.55 -6.79 5.30
CA LYS A 164 -5.50 -6.96 6.76
C LYS A 164 -4.14 -6.49 7.26
N ASP A 165 -4.13 -5.79 8.38
CA ASP A 165 -2.95 -5.17 8.98
C ASP A 165 -2.74 -5.52 10.47
N ASP A 166 -3.47 -6.55 10.93
CA ASP A 166 -3.24 -7.17 12.23
C ASP A 166 -2.10 -8.21 12.16
N GLU A 167 -1.77 -8.81 13.28
CA GLU A 167 -0.64 -9.74 13.44
C GLU A 167 -1.01 -11.21 13.20
N LEU A 168 -2.30 -11.50 12.89
CA LEU A 168 -2.78 -12.86 12.64
C LEU A 168 -2.52 -13.30 11.19
N THR A 169 -2.58 -14.59 10.98
CA THR A 169 -2.47 -15.19 9.64
C THR A 169 -3.71 -14.89 8.81
N HIS A 170 -3.50 -14.34 7.61
CA HIS A 170 -4.54 -14.10 6.63
C HIS A 170 -4.24 -14.80 5.31
N MET A 171 -5.29 -15.32 4.69
CA MET A 171 -5.22 -15.97 3.39
C MET A 171 -5.67 -15.02 2.27
N TYR A 172 -4.85 -14.88 1.24
CA TYR A 172 -5.14 -14.06 0.06
C TYR A 172 -5.31 -14.96 -1.16
N THR A 173 -6.36 -14.72 -1.94
CA THR A 173 -6.66 -15.49 -3.16
C THR A 173 -7.00 -14.54 -4.30
N LEU A 174 -6.29 -14.68 -5.42
CA LEU A 174 -6.61 -14.06 -6.70
C LEU A 174 -7.16 -15.11 -7.65
N ILE A 175 -8.31 -14.85 -8.25
CA ILE A 175 -8.93 -15.65 -9.29
C ILE A 175 -8.98 -14.82 -10.56
N LEU A 176 -8.39 -15.31 -11.64
CA LEU A 176 -8.40 -14.70 -12.96
C LEU A 176 -9.10 -15.65 -13.93
N ASN A 177 -10.19 -15.21 -14.54
CA ASN A 177 -11.03 -16.03 -15.39
C ASN A 177 -10.79 -15.81 -16.90
N PRO A 178 -11.07 -16.82 -17.75
CA PRO A 178 -10.93 -16.70 -19.20
C PRO A 178 -11.84 -15.65 -19.86
N ASP A 179 -12.95 -15.28 -19.21
CA ASP A 179 -13.84 -14.22 -19.64
C ASP A 179 -13.35 -12.81 -19.28
N GLN A 180 -12.08 -12.73 -18.77
CA GLN A 180 -11.42 -11.50 -18.35
C GLN A 180 -12.02 -10.85 -17.09
N THR A 181 -12.80 -11.61 -16.33
CA THR A 181 -13.21 -11.23 -14.99
C THR A 181 -12.19 -11.66 -13.97
N TYR A 182 -12.14 -10.94 -12.85
CA TYR A 182 -11.29 -11.31 -11.72
C TYR A 182 -12.05 -11.25 -10.40
N GLU A 183 -11.52 -11.94 -9.41
CA GLU A 183 -12.00 -11.89 -8.05
C GLU A 183 -10.81 -11.91 -7.07
N VAL A 184 -10.85 -11.05 -6.06
CA VAL A 184 -9.92 -11.05 -4.92
C VAL A 184 -10.68 -11.47 -3.68
N ARG A 185 -10.10 -12.44 -2.96
CA ARG A 185 -10.63 -12.90 -1.68
C ARG A 185 -9.59 -12.71 -0.57
N ILE A 186 -10.08 -12.43 0.61
CA ILE A 186 -9.31 -12.48 1.85
C ILE A 186 -10.05 -13.42 2.79
N ASN A 187 -9.36 -14.42 3.32
CA ASN A 187 -9.94 -15.41 4.23
C ASN A 187 -11.15 -16.17 3.64
N ASN A 188 -11.07 -16.55 2.36
CA ASN A 188 -12.15 -17.15 1.57
C ASN A 188 -13.37 -16.24 1.32
N GLU A 189 -13.37 -15.01 1.81
CA GLU A 189 -14.44 -14.04 1.56
C GLU A 189 -14.08 -13.13 0.39
N LYS A 190 -15.01 -12.97 -0.54
CA LYS A 190 -14.82 -12.06 -1.67
C LYS A 190 -14.81 -10.61 -1.19
N VAL A 191 -13.72 -9.92 -1.47
CA VAL A 191 -13.54 -8.51 -1.12
C VAL A 191 -13.64 -7.58 -2.33
N GLU A 192 -13.28 -8.07 -3.52
CA GLU A 192 -13.36 -7.29 -4.75
C GLU A 192 -13.55 -8.20 -5.97
N SER A 193 -14.18 -7.67 -7.03
CA SER A 193 -14.31 -8.33 -8.32
C SER A 193 -14.63 -7.31 -9.43
N GLY A 194 -14.37 -7.68 -10.68
CA GLY A 194 -14.62 -6.83 -11.83
C GLY A 194 -14.08 -7.43 -13.12
N SER A 195 -13.79 -6.56 -14.08
CA SER A 195 -13.17 -6.96 -15.35
C SER A 195 -11.80 -6.30 -15.52
N LEU A 196 -10.90 -6.97 -16.24
CA LEU A 196 -9.56 -6.44 -16.54
C LEU A 196 -9.64 -5.14 -17.35
N GLU A 197 -10.62 -5.05 -18.24
CA GLU A 197 -10.78 -3.89 -19.11
C GLU A 197 -11.20 -2.62 -18.35
N ASP A 198 -12.05 -2.77 -17.34
CA ASP A 198 -12.59 -1.63 -16.61
C ASP A 198 -11.65 -1.18 -15.47
N ASP A 199 -11.00 -2.15 -14.82
CA ASP A 199 -10.28 -1.92 -13.57
C ASP A 199 -8.75 -1.77 -13.75
N TRP A 200 -8.22 -1.88 -14.98
CA TRP A 200 -6.84 -1.58 -15.35
C TRP A 200 -6.78 -0.68 -16.58
N ASP A 201 -5.68 0.05 -16.74
CA ASP A 201 -5.39 0.87 -17.93
C ASP A 201 -4.52 0.09 -18.95
N MET A 202 -4.95 -1.14 -19.30
CA MET A 202 -4.23 -1.99 -20.27
C MET A 202 -4.53 -1.61 -21.71
N LEU A 203 -5.74 -1.09 -21.97
CA LEU A 203 -6.20 -0.70 -23.30
C LEU A 203 -6.47 0.80 -23.34
N PRO A 204 -6.34 1.45 -24.52
CA PRO A 204 -6.84 2.80 -24.72
C PRO A 204 -8.33 2.91 -24.33
N ALA A 205 -8.75 4.07 -23.86
CA ALA A 205 -10.14 4.30 -23.50
C ALA A 205 -11.08 4.04 -24.71
N LYS A 206 -12.23 3.40 -24.49
CA LYS A 206 -13.24 3.13 -25.54
C LYS A 206 -13.76 4.38 -26.20
N LYS A 207 -13.89 5.47 -25.42
CA LYS A 207 -14.36 6.76 -25.87
C LYS A 207 -13.35 7.83 -25.50
N ILE A 208 -13.19 8.78 -26.40
CA ILE A 208 -12.37 9.97 -26.21
C ILE A 208 -13.20 11.21 -26.47
N LYS A 209 -12.79 12.33 -25.90
CA LYS A 209 -13.37 13.63 -26.25
C LYS A 209 -13.15 13.87 -27.74
N ASP A 210 -14.21 14.26 -28.46
CA ASP A 210 -14.14 14.55 -29.89
C ASP A 210 -13.12 15.68 -30.15
N PRO A 211 -11.99 15.41 -30.83
CA PRO A 211 -10.93 16.40 -31.04
C PRO A 211 -11.38 17.56 -31.95
N ASP A 212 -12.41 17.33 -32.78
CA ASP A 212 -12.96 18.33 -33.71
C ASP A 212 -14.02 19.20 -33.06
N SER A 213 -14.56 18.79 -31.92
CA SER A 213 -15.59 19.52 -31.17
C SER A 213 -15.00 20.57 -30.26
N LYS A 214 -15.51 21.79 -30.35
CA LYS A 214 -15.12 22.90 -29.46
C LYS A 214 -16.34 23.54 -28.85
N LYS A 215 -16.21 24.06 -27.62
CA LYS A 215 -17.27 24.86 -26.99
C LYS A 215 -17.64 26.01 -27.94
N PRO A 216 -18.90 26.11 -28.35
CA PRO A 216 -19.35 27.23 -29.17
C PRO A 216 -19.08 28.58 -28.50
N SER A 217 -18.64 29.57 -29.23
CA SER A 217 -18.29 30.88 -28.67
C SER A 217 -19.49 31.62 -28.06
N ASP A 218 -20.70 31.25 -28.48
CA ASP A 218 -21.99 31.76 -27.97
C ASP A 218 -22.61 30.90 -26.87
N TRP A 219 -21.88 29.91 -26.34
CA TRP A 219 -22.35 29.06 -25.24
C TRP A 219 -22.08 29.75 -23.92
N ASP A 220 -23.12 30.20 -23.24
CA ASP A 220 -23.03 30.77 -21.92
C ASP A 220 -23.40 29.71 -20.86
N ASP A 221 -22.42 29.34 -20.02
CA ASP A 221 -22.57 28.40 -18.91
C ASP A 221 -22.70 29.10 -17.55
N ARG A 222 -22.80 30.42 -17.54
CA ARG A 222 -23.08 31.20 -16.34
C ARG A 222 -24.56 31.14 -16.05
N ALA A 223 -24.94 30.50 -14.94
CA ALA A 223 -26.34 30.41 -14.51
C ALA A 223 -26.91 31.76 -14.10
N LYS A 224 -26.04 32.67 -13.64
CA LYS A 224 -26.42 34.05 -13.23
C LYS A 224 -25.51 35.05 -13.93
N ILE A 225 -26.09 36.21 -14.22
CA ILE A 225 -25.38 37.37 -14.77
C ILE A 225 -25.78 38.60 -13.98
N ASP A 226 -24.97 39.64 -14.07
CA ASP A 226 -25.30 40.94 -13.49
C ASP A 226 -26.56 41.51 -14.17
N ASP A 227 -27.48 42.04 -13.37
CA ASP A 227 -28.69 42.68 -13.91
C ASP A 227 -28.29 43.89 -14.71
N PRO A 228 -28.52 43.92 -16.03
CA PRO A 228 -28.17 45.08 -16.88
C PRO A 228 -28.99 46.31 -16.57
N ASN A 229 -30.08 46.17 -15.81
CA ASN A 229 -30.93 47.28 -15.40
C ASN A 229 -30.58 47.83 -14.03
N ASP A 230 -29.73 47.11 -13.27
CA ASP A 230 -29.29 47.57 -11.96
C ASP A 230 -28.11 48.54 -12.12
N THR A 231 -28.36 49.79 -11.92
CA THR A 231 -27.38 50.85 -12.08
C THR A 231 -26.95 51.39 -10.72
N LYS A 232 -25.64 51.65 -10.58
CA LYS A 232 -25.06 52.25 -9.39
C LYS A 232 -25.73 53.61 -9.11
N SER A 233 -26.34 53.78 -7.96
CA SER A 233 -26.86 55.05 -7.52
C SER A 233 -25.75 55.96 -6.97
N GLU A 234 -25.94 57.29 -7.06
CA GLU A 234 -24.97 58.30 -6.58
C GLU A 234 -24.62 58.09 -5.08
N GLU A 235 -25.50 57.47 -4.32
CA GLU A 235 -25.26 57.18 -2.89
C GLU A 235 -24.08 56.22 -2.65
N TRP A 236 -23.69 55.43 -3.64
CA TRP A 236 -22.54 54.52 -3.59
C TRP A 236 -21.22 55.18 -4.00
N ASP A 237 -21.23 56.48 -4.38
CA ASP A 237 -20.01 57.22 -4.75
C ASP A 237 -19.36 57.92 -3.54
N LYS A 238 -19.78 57.56 -2.36
CA LYS A 238 -19.19 58.11 -1.12
C LYS A 238 -17.81 57.51 -0.89
N PRO A 239 -16.81 58.33 -0.53
CA PRO A 239 -15.48 57.86 -0.19
C PRO A 239 -15.51 57.03 1.11
N GLU A 240 -14.59 56.07 1.22
CA GLU A 240 -14.44 55.21 2.40
C GLU A 240 -14.07 55.99 3.65
N THR A 241 -13.28 57.02 3.49
CA THR A 241 -12.84 57.92 4.58
C THR A 241 -13.17 59.35 4.27
N ILE A 242 -13.52 60.11 5.30
CA ILE A 242 -13.74 61.55 5.26
C ILE A 242 -12.89 62.22 6.33
N PRO A 243 -12.52 63.53 6.16
CA PRO A 243 -11.94 64.33 7.23
C PRO A 243 -12.89 64.33 8.44
N ASP A 244 -12.36 64.17 9.64
CA ASP A 244 -13.14 64.20 10.87
C ASP A 244 -13.79 65.61 11.06
N PRO A 245 -15.12 65.68 10.99
CA PRO A 245 -15.81 66.98 11.11
C PRO A 245 -15.72 67.56 12.50
N ASP A 246 -15.43 66.75 13.51
CA ASP A 246 -15.34 67.19 14.90
C ASP A 246 -13.90 67.57 15.32
N ALA A 247 -12.93 67.29 14.47
CA ALA A 247 -11.53 67.56 14.71
C ALA A 247 -11.27 69.07 14.61
N THR A 248 -10.68 69.68 15.65
CA THR A 248 -10.25 71.04 15.69
C THR A 248 -8.74 71.13 15.70
N LYS A 249 -8.22 72.17 15.02
CA LYS A 249 -6.79 72.46 15.02
C LYS A 249 -6.32 72.68 16.45
N PRO A 250 -5.30 71.99 16.96
CA PRO A 250 -4.71 72.27 18.26
C PRO A 250 -4.19 73.69 18.36
N ASP A 251 -4.37 74.34 19.55
CA ASP A 251 -3.95 75.72 19.77
C ASP A 251 -2.42 75.90 19.72
N ASP A 252 -1.67 74.79 19.89
CA ASP A 252 -0.21 74.75 19.90
C ASP A 252 0.37 74.28 18.54
N TRP A 253 -0.44 74.16 17.49
CA TRP A 253 0.00 73.79 16.14
C TRP A 253 0.72 74.93 15.44
N ASP A 254 1.99 74.80 15.16
CA ASP A 254 2.82 75.75 14.47
C ASP A 254 2.90 75.50 12.98
N VAL A 255 2.24 76.32 12.17
CA VAL A 255 2.18 76.10 10.69
C VAL A 255 3.56 76.21 10.05
N ASP A 256 4.52 76.93 10.62
CA ASP A 256 5.86 77.08 10.09
C ASP A 256 6.74 75.84 10.37
N MET A 257 6.40 75.12 11.44
CA MET A 257 7.12 73.89 11.82
C MET A 257 6.39 72.58 11.43
N ASP A 258 5.07 72.54 11.55
CA ASP A 258 4.22 71.34 11.38
C ASP A 258 3.47 71.31 10.04
N GLY A 259 3.56 72.44 9.26
CA GLY A 259 2.86 72.52 7.98
C GLY A 259 1.38 72.91 8.14
N GLU A 260 0.65 72.95 7.03
CA GLU A 260 -0.80 73.19 7.04
C GLU A 260 -1.51 72.04 7.80
N TRP A 261 -2.39 72.44 8.76
CA TRP A 261 -3.15 71.41 9.51
C TRP A 261 -4.26 70.81 8.66
N GLU A 262 -4.30 69.51 8.59
CA GLU A 262 -5.37 68.73 7.99
C GLU A 262 -6.05 67.89 9.07
N PRO A 263 -7.40 67.86 9.11
CA PRO A 263 -8.11 67.06 10.07
C PRO A 263 -7.76 65.53 9.85
N PRO A 264 -7.65 64.76 10.90
CA PRO A 264 -7.50 63.32 10.77
C PRO A 264 -8.69 62.72 9.98
N VAL A 265 -8.43 61.64 9.25
CA VAL A 265 -9.47 60.97 8.48
C VAL A 265 -10.17 59.89 9.33
N ILE A 266 -11.49 59.83 9.25
CA ILE A 266 -12.34 58.86 9.91
C ILE A 266 -13.10 58.03 8.86
N THR A 267 -13.55 56.85 9.25
CA THR A 267 -14.43 56.05 8.41
C THR A 267 -15.71 56.78 8.11
N ASN A 268 -16.04 56.92 6.84
CA ASN A 268 -17.26 57.59 6.42
C ASN A 268 -18.50 56.73 6.77
N PRO A 269 -19.40 57.20 7.67
CA PRO A 269 -20.61 56.41 8.03
C PRO A 269 -21.61 56.25 6.88
N GLU A 270 -21.46 57.04 5.81
CA GLU A 270 -22.29 56.96 4.61
C GLU A 270 -21.69 56.02 3.54
N TYR A 271 -20.48 55.50 3.77
CA TYR A 271 -19.85 54.56 2.85
C TYR A 271 -20.52 53.19 2.94
N LYS A 272 -21.05 52.70 1.83
CA LYS A 272 -21.80 51.45 1.73
C LYS A 272 -20.97 50.26 1.22
N GLY A 273 -19.65 50.45 1.05
CA GLY A 273 -18.75 49.46 0.45
C GLY A 273 -18.70 49.57 -1.07
N GLU A 274 -18.08 48.55 -1.71
CA GLU A 274 -18.06 48.47 -3.16
C GLU A 274 -19.43 48.07 -3.71
N TRP A 275 -19.95 48.86 -4.67
CA TRP A 275 -21.19 48.48 -5.34
C TRP A 275 -20.99 47.27 -6.22
N LYS A 276 -21.92 46.32 -6.11
CA LYS A 276 -22.02 45.16 -7.00
C LYS A 276 -23.44 45.04 -7.51
N PRO A 277 -23.62 44.83 -8.84
CA PRO A 277 -24.97 44.70 -9.39
C PRO A 277 -25.66 43.44 -8.83
N ASN A 278 -26.97 43.50 -8.71
CA ASN A 278 -27.77 42.35 -8.37
C ASN A 278 -27.61 41.24 -9.44
N GLN A 279 -27.63 39.99 -9.00
CA GLN A 279 -27.51 38.86 -9.90
C GLN A 279 -28.91 38.36 -10.31
N ILE A 280 -29.17 38.30 -11.60
CA ILE A 280 -30.38 37.71 -12.17
C ILE A 280 -30.06 36.37 -12.86
N ASP A 281 -31.08 35.54 -13.04
CA ASP A 281 -30.96 34.32 -13.83
C ASP A 281 -30.64 34.68 -15.29
N ASN A 282 -29.61 34.02 -15.83
CA ASN A 282 -29.18 34.28 -17.19
C ASN A 282 -30.17 33.64 -18.19
N PRO A 283 -30.89 34.46 -19.03
CA PRO A 283 -31.83 33.94 -20.00
C PRO A 283 -31.18 33.09 -21.12
N ASP A 284 -29.86 33.29 -21.33
CA ASP A 284 -29.08 32.56 -22.35
C ASP A 284 -28.34 31.33 -21.77
N TYR A 285 -28.61 31.01 -20.50
CA TYR A 285 -27.99 29.87 -19.84
C TYR A 285 -28.40 28.55 -20.51
N LYS A 286 -27.42 27.84 -21.09
CA LYS A 286 -27.58 26.54 -21.77
C LYS A 286 -27.12 25.35 -20.94
N GLY A 287 -26.80 25.57 -19.68
CA GLY A 287 -26.14 24.56 -18.83
C GLY A 287 -24.61 24.55 -19.00
N ALA A 288 -23.94 23.78 -18.15
CA ALA A 288 -22.49 23.54 -18.32
C ALA A 288 -22.26 22.81 -19.65
N TRP A 289 -21.32 23.31 -20.47
CA TRP A 289 -20.99 22.64 -21.72
C TRP A 289 -20.27 21.31 -21.44
N VAL A 290 -20.81 20.22 -21.99
CA VAL A 290 -20.22 18.89 -21.92
C VAL A 290 -19.58 18.61 -23.28
N HIS A 291 -18.29 18.27 -23.24
CA HIS A 291 -17.55 17.91 -24.44
C HIS A 291 -18.14 16.61 -25.03
N PRO A 292 -18.57 16.58 -26.32
CA PRO A 292 -19.00 15.35 -26.96
C PRO A 292 -17.89 14.28 -26.92
N GLU A 293 -18.31 13.03 -26.79
CA GLU A 293 -17.42 11.88 -26.87
C GLU A 293 -17.68 11.08 -28.13
N ILE A 294 -16.61 10.60 -28.74
CA ILE A 294 -16.64 9.72 -29.91
C ILE A 294 -15.96 8.39 -29.57
N ASP A 295 -16.23 7.36 -30.33
CA ASP A 295 -15.51 6.10 -30.23
C ASP A 295 -14.05 6.33 -30.57
N ASN A 296 -13.16 5.80 -29.71
CA ASN A 296 -11.72 5.96 -29.86
C ASN A 296 -11.21 5.06 -31.01
N PRO A 297 -10.66 5.62 -32.08
CA PRO A 297 -10.15 4.83 -33.22
C PRO A 297 -8.92 3.98 -32.85
N GLU A 298 -8.22 4.31 -31.74
CA GLU A 298 -7.07 3.53 -31.25
C GLU A 298 -7.49 2.37 -30.34
N TYR A 299 -8.77 2.32 -29.93
CA TYR A 299 -9.27 1.23 -29.13
C TYR A 299 -9.46 -0.02 -29.95
N THR A 300 -8.83 -1.10 -29.49
CA THR A 300 -9.05 -2.46 -30.02
C THR A 300 -9.22 -3.40 -28.85
N GLN A 301 -10.36 -4.10 -28.83
CA GLN A 301 -10.60 -5.11 -27.79
C GLN A 301 -9.58 -6.24 -27.90
N ASP A 302 -9.02 -6.65 -26.77
CA ASP A 302 -8.11 -7.78 -26.66
C ASP A 302 -8.73 -8.84 -25.74
N ALA A 303 -9.15 -9.97 -26.31
CA ALA A 303 -9.76 -11.08 -25.58
C ALA A 303 -8.73 -11.94 -24.81
N ALA A 304 -7.44 -11.65 -24.95
CA ALA A 304 -6.35 -12.44 -24.37
C ALA A 304 -5.61 -11.73 -23.24
N MET A 305 -6.12 -10.61 -22.70
CA MET A 305 -5.46 -9.86 -21.62
C MET A 305 -5.22 -10.70 -20.35
N TYR A 306 -6.07 -11.71 -20.10
CA TYR A 306 -5.96 -12.63 -18.98
C TYR A 306 -4.90 -13.71 -19.14
N LYS A 307 -4.43 -13.92 -20.38
CA LYS A 307 -3.66 -15.12 -20.77
C LYS A 307 -2.16 -14.91 -20.60
N PHE A 308 -1.53 -15.88 -19.96
CA PHE A 308 -0.08 -16.02 -19.85
C PHE A 308 0.34 -17.41 -20.33
N ASP A 309 1.30 -17.49 -21.25
CA ASP A 309 1.61 -18.73 -21.97
C ASP A 309 2.70 -19.60 -21.33
N ASN A 310 3.49 -19.05 -20.42
CA ASN A 310 4.70 -19.71 -19.92
C ASN A 310 4.89 -19.47 -18.41
N ILE A 311 3.85 -19.74 -17.62
CA ILE A 311 3.92 -19.60 -16.16
C ILE A 311 4.76 -20.72 -15.59
N GLY A 312 5.82 -20.43 -14.82
CA GLY A 312 6.71 -21.50 -14.33
C GLY A 312 7.53 -21.18 -13.09
N VAL A 313 7.45 -19.97 -12.53
CA VAL A 313 8.16 -19.59 -11.31
C VAL A 313 7.28 -18.74 -10.41
N LEU A 314 7.25 -19.06 -9.11
CA LEU A 314 6.72 -18.23 -8.04
C LEU A 314 7.89 -17.64 -7.26
N GLY A 315 7.87 -16.33 -7.00
CA GLY A 315 8.91 -15.63 -6.27
C GLY A 315 8.39 -14.77 -5.16
N LEU A 316 9.18 -14.66 -4.12
CA LEU A 316 9.10 -13.71 -3.04
C LEU A 316 10.24 -12.70 -3.24
N ASP A 317 9.91 -11.51 -3.70
CA ASP A 317 10.86 -10.41 -3.94
C ASP A 317 10.30 -9.16 -3.30
N LEU A 318 10.82 -8.80 -2.13
CA LEU A 318 10.26 -7.80 -1.24
C LEU A 318 11.33 -7.01 -0.50
N TRP A 319 10.93 -5.85 -0.01
CA TRP A 319 11.64 -5.06 0.98
C TRP A 319 10.87 -5.06 2.29
N GLN A 320 11.57 -5.18 3.43
CA GLN A 320 10.97 -5.04 4.74
C GLN A 320 11.86 -4.21 5.68
N VAL A 321 11.25 -3.20 6.31
CA VAL A 321 11.91 -2.41 7.35
C VAL A 321 12.04 -3.23 8.63
N LYS A 322 10.96 -3.88 9.07
CA LYS A 322 10.95 -4.87 10.16
C LYS A 322 10.71 -6.26 9.59
N SER A 323 11.58 -7.19 9.93
CA SER A 323 11.43 -8.62 9.61
C SER A 323 10.39 -9.29 10.53
N GLY A 324 9.98 -10.50 10.18
CA GLY A 324 9.00 -11.27 10.95
C GLY A 324 7.76 -11.68 10.15
N THR A 325 7.70 -11.36 8.85
CA THR A 325 6.61 -11.82 7.97
C THR A 325 6.81 -13.29 7.60
N ILE A 326 5.77 -14.11 7.79
CA ILE A 326 5.75 -15.54 7.50
C ILE A 326 4.85 -15.79 6.30
N PHE A 327 5.36 -16.51 5.28
CA PHE A 327 4.63 -16.95 4.09
C PHE A 327 4.46 -18.45 4.15
N ASP A 328 3.24 -18.94 3.89
CA ASP A 328 2.93 -20.36 3.87
C ASP A 328 1.73 -20.67 2.96
N ASN A 329 1.41 -21.97 2.81
CA ASN A 329 0.24 -22.48 2.09
C ASN A 329 0.08 -21.91 0.68
N LEU A 330 1.20 -21.86 -0.07
CA LEU A 330 1.20 -21.34 -1.44
C LEU A 330 0.57 -22.35 -2.40
N LEU A 331 -0.39 -21.90 -3.20
CA LEU A 331 -1.11 -22.73 -4.16
C LEU A 331 -1.30 -21.97 -5.48
N ILE A 332 -1.02 -22.66 -6.60
CA ILE A 332 -1.42 -22.25 -7.95
C ILE A 332 -2.22 -23.38 -8.58
N THR A 333 -3.47 -23.12 -8.97
CA THR A 333 -4.38 -24.10 -9.53
C THR A 333 -5.27 -23.50 -10.62
N ASP A 334 -5.88 -24.36 -11.43
CA ASP A 334 -6.94 -23.97 -12.40
C ASP A 334 -8.36 -24.18 -11.83
N ASN A 335 -8.50 -24.51 -10.54
CA ASN A 335 -9.77 -24.85 -9.92
C ASN A 335 -10.05 -24.03 -8.64
N VAL A 336 -11.08 -23.20 -8.70
CA VAL A 336 -11.50 -22.35 -7.57
C VAL A 336 -11.93 -23.19 -6.35
N LYS A 337 -12.59 -24.32 -6.55
CA LYS A 337 -13.04 -25.19 -5.44
C LYS A 337 -11.87 -25.83 -4.72
N GLU A 338 -10.85 -26.27 -5.45
CA GLU A 338 -9.62 -26.79 -4.87
C GLU A 338 -8.97 -25.74 -3.94
N ALA A 339 -8.89 -24.49 -4.39
CA ALA A 339 -8.36 -23.42 -3.57
C ALA A 339 -9.23 -23.11 -2.34
N GLU A 340 -10.56 -23.17 -2.47
CA GLU A 340 -11.47 -22.99 -1.34
C GLU A 340 -11.34 -24.10 -0.30
N GLU A 341 -11.23 -25.36 -0.75
CA GLU A 341 -11.07 -26.55 0.12
C GLU A 341 -9.71 -26.50 0.80
N PHE A 342 -8.63 -26.27 0.04
CA PHE A 342 -7.29 -26.11 0.58
C PHE A 342 -7.22 -24.99 1.65
N GLY A 343 -7.82 -23.85 1.39
CA GLY A 343 -7.88 -22.75 2.36
C GLY A 343 -8.65 -23.10 3.64
N LYS A 344 -9.68 -23.94 3.57
CA LYS A 344 -10.39 -24.41 4.76
C LYS A 344 -9.60 -25.42 5.56
N GLU A 345 -8.87 -26.30 4.87
CA GLU A 345 -8.04 -27.34 5.49
C GLU A 345 -6.76 -26.78 6.14
N THR A 346 -6.25 -25.65 5.64
CA THR A 346 -5.06 -24.96 6.15
C THR A 346 -5.45 -23.81 7.08
N TRP A 347 -5.53 -22.59 6.56
CA TRP A 347 -5.87 -21.40 7.34
C TRP A 347 -7.16 -21.54 8.16
N GLY A 348 -8.21 -22.15 7.58
CA GLY A 348 -9.50 -22.32 8.26
C GLY A 348 -9.43 -23.23 9.50
N ALA A 349 -8.51 -24.22 9.49
CA ALA A 349 -8.31 -25.12 10.62
C ALA A 349 -7.50 -24.47 11.76
N THR A 350 -6.55 -23.61 11.44
CA THR A 350 -5.56 -23.09 12.41
C THR A 350 -5.87 -21.66 12.93
N MET A 351 -6.67 -20.87 12.20
CA MET A 351 -6.95 -19.47 12.54
C MET A 351 -7.57 -19.27 13.94
N GLY A 352 -8.45 -20.15 14.38
CA GLY A 352 -9.11 -20.09 15.69
C GLY A 352 -8.14 -20.37 16.84
N PRO A 353 -7.43 -21.50 16.83
CA PRO A 353 -6.37 -21.79 17.79
C PRO A 353 -5.25 -20.76 17.83
N GLU A 354 -4.78 -20.25 16.65
CA GLU A 354 -3.78 -19.18 16.58
C GLU A 354 -4.22 -17.93 17.33
N LYS A 355 -5.43 -17.45 17.07
CA LYS A 355 -6.00 -16.28 17.75
C LYS A 355 -6.07 -16.48 19.25
N LYS A 356 -6.50 -17.66 19.70
CA LYS A 356 -6.60 -17.98 21.11
C LYS A 356 -5.22 -17.99 21.79
N MET A 357 -4.20 -18.56 21.15
CA MET A 357 -2.85 -18.57 21.66
C MET A 357 -2.29 -17.15 21.82
N LYS A 358 -2.53 -16.27 20.82
CA LYS A 358 -2.14 -14.85 20.88
C LYS A 358 -2.81 -14.14 22.05
N GLU A 359 -4.12 -14.28 22.20
CA GLU A 359 -4.89 -13.68 23.30
C GLU A 359 -4.39 -14.15 24.68
N GLU A 360 -4.08 -15.44 24.83
CA GLU A 360 -3.51 -16.01 26.07
C GLU A 360 -2.13 -15.44 26.39
N GLN A 361 -1.28 -15.23 25.37
CA GLN A 361 0.05 -14.61 25.53
C GLN A 361 -0.07 -13.13 25.94
N GLU A 362 -0.93 -12.35 25.27
CA GLU A 362 -1.17 -10.95 25.61
C GLU A 362 -1.72 -10.78 27.04
N ASP A 363 -2.59 -11.69 27.47
CA ASP A 363 -3.13 -11.70 28.83
C ASP A 363 -2.05 -12.02 29.88
N MET A 364 -1.14 -12.93 29.55
CA MET A 364 -0.01 -13.28 30.43
C MET A 364 0.98 -12.12 30.55
N GLU A 365 1.37 -11.51 29.43
CA GLU A 365 2.26 -10.34 29.40
C GLU A 365 1.67 -9.15 30.18
N ARG A 366 0.36 -8.92 30.03
CA ARG A 366 -0.32 -7.86 30.80
C ARG A 366 -0.25 -8.11 32.30
N LYS A 367 -0.51 -9.34 32.76
CA LYS A 367 -0.45 -9.70 34.18
C LYS A 367 0.97 -9.57 34.75
N LEU A 368 1.99 -9.99 33.99
CA LEU A 368 3.38 -9.85 34.39
C LEU A 368 3.75 -8.37 34.57
N ARG A 369 3.36 -7.51 33.64
CA ARG A 369 3.59 -6.07 33.72
C ARG A 369 2.88 -5.44 34.93
N GLU A 370 1.63 -5.82 35.20
CA GLU A 370 0.87 -5.36 36.35
C GLU A 370 1.55 -5.80 37.66
N GLU A 371 2.11 -7.05 37.70
CA GLU A 371 2.86 -7.54 38.87
C GLU A 371 4.20 -6.81 39.08
N GLU A 372 4.89 -6.46 37.99
CA GLU A 372 6.14 -5.68 38.04
C GLU A 372 5.86 -4.24 38.51
N GLU A 373 4.82 -3.60 37.97
CA GLU A 373 4.41 -2.26 38.42
C GLU A 373 3.97 -2.25 39.90
N ASP A 374 3.28 -3.30 40.38
CA ASP A 374 2.89 -3.40 41.79
C ASP A 374 4.09 -3.67 42.74
N LYS A 375 5.12 -4.38 42.24
CA LYS A 375 6.38 -4.58 42.99
C LYS A 375 7.17 -3.27 43.08
N SER A 376 7.30 -2.52 41.99
CA SER A 376 8.00 -1.23 41.98
C SER A 376 7.31 -0.22 42.90
N LYS A 377 5.97 -0.13 42.90
CA LYS A 377 5.22 0.75 43.81
C LYS A 377 5.35 0.37 45.27
N LYS A 378 5.59 -0.91 45.59
CA LYS A 378 5.82 -1.36 46.99
C LYS A 378 7.23 -1.06 47.47
N THR A 379 8.22 -1.09 46.59
CA THR A 379 9.60 -0.68 46.94
C THR A 379 9.67 0.82 47.17
N ASP A 380 8.91 1.65 46.47
CA ASP A 380 8.88 3.11 46.68
C ASP A 380 8.13 3.53 47.96
N THR A 381 7.30 2.64 48.57
CA THR A 381 6.55 2.95 49.81
C THR A 381 7.20 2.44 51.09
N ASP A 382 8.15 1.49 51.01
CA ASP A 382 8.89 1.00 52.17
C ASP A 382 10.27 1.66 52.36
N GLY A 383 10.65 2.62 51.46
CA GLY A 383 11.93 3.33 51.49
C GLY A 383 11.98 4.63 52.30
N ASP A 384 10.94 4.98 53.12
CA ASP A 384 10.90 6.25 53.86
C ASP A 384 11.17 6.06 55.38
N ALA A 385 11.97 5.04 55.76
CA ALA A 385 12.55 4.92 57.09
C ALA A 385 13.81 4.04 57.07
N GLU A 386 14.98 4.66 57.28
CA GLU A 386 16.31 4.04 57.46
C GLU A 386 17.04 3.70 56.16
N ASP A 387 17.85 4.63 55.65
CA ASP A 387 19.30 4.49 55.37
C ASP A 387 19.78 5.68 54.53
N GLU A 388 20.36 6.68 55.21
CA GLU A 388 21.18 7.74 54.60
C GLU A 388 22.68 7.39 54.64
N GLU A 389 23.09 6.12 54.74
CA GLU A 389 24.51 5.77 54.86
C GLU A 389 25.05 4.69 53.90
N GLU A 390 24.33 4.19 52.90
CA GLU A 390 24.86 3.19 51.96
C GLU A 390 24.85 3.62 50.45
N GLU A 391 24.46 4.84 50.09
CA GLU A 391 24.45 5.28 48.66
C GLU A 391 25.81 5.82 48.16
N ASP A 392 26.80 6.03 49.01
CA ASP A 392 28.11 6.58 48.57
C ASP A 392 29.10 5.50 48.09
N ASP A 393 28.85 4.20 48.34
CA ASP A 393 29.80 3.14 47.97
C ASP A 393 29.43 2.42 46.64
N GLU A 394 28.19 2.53 46.11
CA GLU A 394 27.81 1.90 44.84
C GLU A 394 28.02 2.83 43.60
N GLU A 395 28.02 4.16 43.76
CA GLU A 395 28.32 5.08 42.65
C GLU A 395 29.84 5.11 42.34
N GLU A 396 30.75 4.76 43.27
CA GLU A 396 32.18 4.69 42.97
C GLU A 396 32.57 3.40 42.23
N GLU A 397 31.82 2.28 42.37
CA GLU A 397 32.10 1.05 41.62
C GLU A 397 31.57 1.11 40.15
N GLU A 398 30.49 1.84 39.87
CA GLU A 398 29.98 2.00 38.49
C GLU A 398 30.81 3.00 37.66
N GLU A 399 31.42 4.04 38.29
CA GLU A 399 32.32 4.96 37.59
C GLU A 399 33.69 4.32 37.25
N GLU A 400 34.17 3.34 38.07
CA GLU A 400 35.42 2.62 37.76
C GLU A 400 35.23 1.57 36.63
N GLU A 401 34.05 0.95 36.47
CA GLU A 401 33.76 0.05 35.36
C GLU A 401 33.56 0.79 34.00
N GLU A 402 32.99 2.00 34.01
CA GLU A 402 32.86 2.82 32.77
C GLU A 402 34.22 3.41 32.31
N GLU A 403 35.15 3.73 33.21
CA GLU A 403 36.50 4.19 32.84
C GLU A 403 37.38 3.05 32.27
N GLU A 404 37.23 1.79 32.72
CA GLU A 404 37.96 0.65 32.15
C GLU A 404 37.44 0.25 30.75
N GLU A 405 36.13 0.42 30.44
CA GLU A 405 35.60 0.17 29.11
C GLU A 405 35.99 1.26 28.08
N GLU A 406 36.14 2.53 28.48
CA GLU A 406 36.61 3.60 27.60
C GLU A 406 38.14 3.50 27.29
N GLU A 407 38.96 2.92 28.19
CA GLU A 407 40.38 2.70 27.90
C GLU A 407 40.64 1.50 26.96
N GLU A 408 39.80 0.45 26.94
CA GLU A 408 39.93 -0.66 25.97
C GLU A 408 39.47 -0.31 24.57
N GLU A 409 38.49 0.62 24.37
CA GLU A 409 38.08 1.09 23.03
C GLU A 409 39.07 2.12 22.44
N GLY A 410 39.90 2.77 23.25
CA GLY A 410 40.89 3.76 22.79
C GLY A 410 42.17 3.16 22.17
N GLU A 411 42.55 1.94 22.50
CA GLU A 411 43.79 1.31 21.98
C GLU A 411 43.60 0.56 20.64
N HIS A 412 42.37 0.40 20.12
CA HIS A 412 42.11 -0.35 18.88
C HIS A 412 41.94 0.52 17.63
N ASN A 413 42.04 1.86 17.72
CA ASN A 413 41.79 2.79 16.60
C ASN A 413 43.03 3.54 16.05
N GLU A 414 44.26 3.20 16.48
CA GLU A 414 45.49 3.89 15.99
C GLU A 414 46.33 3.12 14.99
N GLU A 415 45.92 2.00 14.42
CA GLU A 415 46.68 1.28 13.39
C GLU A 415 45.90 1.00 12.12
N THR A 416 45.35 2.00 11.41
CA THR A 416 45.15 1.90 9.93
C THR A 416 44.76 3.26 9.34
N ASP A 417 45.72 4.13 9.17
CA ASP A 417 45.57 5.25 8.22
C ASP A 417 46.95 5.59 7.59
N GLU A 418 47.33 4.80 6.62
CA GLU A 418 48.29 5.25 5.56
C GLU A 418 48.02 4.47 4.26
N ASP A 419 47.74 5.25 3.23
CA ASP A 419 47.78 4.98 1.79
C ASP A 419 46.43 4.84 1.05
N ALA A 420 45.97 5.95 0.46
CA ALA A 420 45.84 6.11 -1.00
C ALA A 420 45.06 7.38 -1.36
N ARG A 421 45.78 8.44 -1.64
CA ARG A 421 45.30 9.53 -2.54
C ARG A 421 45.44 9.08 -3.98
N THR A 422 44.41 9.23 -4.80
CA THR A 422 44.45 9.92 -6.12
C THR A 422 43.06 9.89 -6.79
N GLU A 423 42.55 11.08 -7.07
CA GLU A 423 41.98 11.60 -8.34
C GLU A 423 40.81 10.82 -8.98
N GLY A 424 39.68 11.49 -9.14
CA GLY A 424 39.27 12.30 -10.23
C GLY A 424 37.74 12.41 -10.35
N GLU A 425 37.30 13.64 -10.36
CA GLU A 425 36.27 14.31 -11.17
C GLU A 425 34.95 13.59 -11.56
N ASP A 426 33.86 14.18 -11.03
CA ASP A 426 32.78 14.89 -11.77
C ASP A 426 31.80 14.04 -12.58
N SER A 427 30.56 14.05 -12.20
CA SER A 427 29.40 14.57 -12.93
C SER A 427 28.07 13.96 -12.49
N ASP A 428 27.19 14.92 -12.22
CA ASP A 428 25.73 14.92 -12.45
C ASP A 428 24.75 14.19 -11.52
N ALA A 429 24.19 15.08 -10.72
CA ALA A 429 22.82 14.97 -10.19
C ALA A 429 21.78 14.78 -11.31
N LYS A 430 20.86 13.82 -11.15
CA LYS A 430 19.43 14.02 -11.35
C LYS A 430 18.62 12.72 -11.24
N LYS A 431 17.50 12.91 -10.56
CA LYS A 431 16.30 12.08 -10.46
C LYS A 431 16.21 11.11 -9.28
N ARG A 432 15.78 11.70 -8.20
CA ARG A 432 14.79 11.08 -7.30
C ARG A 432 13.43 11.53 -7.81
N ASP A 433 12.60 10.56 -8.14
CA ASP A 433 11.16 10.54 -7.91
C ASP A 433 10.63 9.20 -8.45
N GLU A 434 9.68 8.65 -7.71
CA GLU A 434 8.88 7.46 -7.98
C GLU A 434 9.44 6.10 -7.52
N LEU A 435 9.06 5.81 -6.31
CA LEU A 435 8.61 4.49 -5.90
C LEU A 435 7.24 4.60 -5.21
#